data_ea3606fad681d4146ec3c576cf9c195e
#
_entry.id   ea3606fad681d4146ec3c576cf9c195e
#
_cell.length_a   1.000
_cell.length_b   1.000
_cell.length_c   1.000
_cell.angle_alpha   90.00
_cell.angle_beta   90.00
_cell.angle_gamma   90.00
#
_symmetry.space_group_name_H-M   'P 1'
#
loop_
_entity.id
_entity.type
_entity.pdbx_description
1 polymer ?
#
loop_
_entity_poly.entity_id
_entity_poly.type
_entity_poly.pdbx_seq_one_letter_code
_entity_poly.pdbx_strand_id
1 'polypeptide(L)'
;MQTIHEQIAKEIFDYLEVFKDNYVEQRFQFELIYNWSVGDTYEVEVYGYHKDDYGPEKQTSFILLRFFINYQYKQIHISNIFLPPFMRYQGYGKKLIYKIFMISEKEHYGLFIIDMVDSFYQRMIKRGALPCTDCDDAVQIVSKTKLV
;
A
#
# COMPACT_ATOMS: atom_id res chain seq x y z
N MET A 1 14.39 -6.26 -17.70
CA MET A 1 14.14 -6.71 -16.31
C MET A 1 13.45 -5.60 -15.54
N GLN A 2 12.33 -5.86 -14.91
CA GLN A 2 11.62 -4.85 -14.15
C GLN A 2 12.31 -4.60 -12.81
N THR A 3 12.40 -3.33 -12.42
CA THR A 3 12.85 -2.97 -11.08
C THR A 3 11.78 -3.37 -10.05
N ILE A 4 12.17 -3.39 -8.77
CA ILE A 4 11.21 -3.74 -7.72
C ILE A 4 10.07 -2.72 -7.63
N HIS A 5 10.35 -1.44 -7.79
CA HIS A 5 9.29 -0.43 -7.77
C HIS A 5 8.35 -0.55 -8.96
N GLU A 6 8.84 -0.95 -10.12
CA GLU A 6 7.99 -1.23 -11.28
C GLU A 6 7.09 -2.44 -11.05
N GLN A 7 7.62 -3.50 -10.44
CA GLN A 7 6.83 -4.70 -10.11
C GLN A 7 5.72 -4.38 -9.12
N ILE A 8 6.03 -3.63 -8.07
CA ILE A 8 5.06 -3.23 -7.05
C ILE A 8 4.00 -2.31 -7.66
N ALA A 9 4.41 -1.34 -8.46
CA ALA A 9 3.48 -0.43 -9.11
C ALA A 9 2.52 -1.17 -10.03
N LYS A 10 3.00 -2.16 -10.77
CA LYS A 10 2.15 -2.98 -11.61
C LYS A 10 1.12 -3.76 -10.82
N GLU A 11 1.53 -4.39 -9.72
CA GLU A 11 0.60 -5.11 -8.85
C GLU A 11 -0.47 -4.20 -8.25
N ILE A 12 -0.06 -3.00 -7.83
CA ILE A 12 -1.00 -2.01 -7.32
C ILE A 12 -1.97 -1.59 -8.43
N PHE A 13 -1.47 -1.30 -9.61
CA PHE A 13 -2.31 -0.91 -10.74
C PHE A 13 -3.31 -2.00 -11.08
N ASP A 14 -2.87 -3.25 -11.23
CA ASP A 14 -3.75 -4.37 -11.55
C ASP A 14 -4.81 -4.57 -10.46
N TYR A 15 -4.42 -4.44 -9.21
CA TYR A 15 -5.32 -4.55 -8.07
C TYR A 15 -6.39 -3.45 -8.11
N LEU A 16 -5.99 -2.21 -8.40
CA LEU A 16 -6.90 -1.08 -8.44
C LEU A 16 -7.85 -1.14 -9.66
N GLU A 17 -7.39 -1.67 -10.79
CA GLU A 17 -8.24 -1.85 -11.96
C GLU A 17 -9.41 -2.80 -11.68
N VAL A 18 -9.19 -3.84 -10.87
CA VAL A 18 -10.28 -4.73 -10.44
C VAL A 18 -11.35 -3.95 -9.69
N PHE A 19 -10.96 -2.98 -8.84
CA PHE A 19 -11.94 -2.15 -8.13
C PHE A 19 -12.66 -1.19 -9.05
N LYS A 20 -11.95 -0.59 -9.98
CA LYS A 20 -12.56 0.30 -10.95
C LYS A 20 -13.67 -0.41 -11.72
N ASP A 21 -13.41 -1.65 -12.12
CA ASP A 21 -14.39 -2.46 -12.85
C ASP A 21 -15.58 -2.87 -11.98
N ASN A 22 -15.34 -3.19 -10.71
CA ASN A 22 -16.38 -3.65 -9.78
C ASN A 22 -17.20 -2.53 -9.17
N TYR A 23 -16.68 -1.30 -9.17
CA TYR A 23 -17.31 -0.14 -8.54
C TYR A 23 -17.46 1.03 -9.51
N VAL A 24 -17.85 0.73 -10.74
CA VAL A 24 -18.01 1.74 -11.81
C VAL A 24 -18.92 2.88 -11.39
N GLU A 25 -20.01 2.57 -10.66
CA GLU A 25 -20.98 3.56 -10.19
C GLU A 25 -20.41 4.54 -9.15
N GLN A 26 -19.27 4.21 -8.52
CA GLN A 26 -18.60 5.10 -7.57
C GLN A 26 -17.72 6.14 -8.26
N ARG A 27 -17.51 6.01 -9.56
CA ARG A 27 -16.69 6.94 -10.35
C ARG A 27 -15.31 7.18 -9.76
N PHE A 28 -14.71 6.10 -9.29
CA PHE A 28 -13.44 6.16 -8.60
C PHE A 28 -12.27 6.15 -9.59
N GLN A 29 -11.32 7.05 -9.42
CA GLN A 29 -10.12 7.14 -10.27
C GLN A 29 -8.85 7.09 -9.42
N PHE A 30 -7.75 6.66 -10.03
CA PHE A 30 -6.46 6.50 -9.38
C PHE A 30 -5.37 7.22 -10.15
N GLU A 31 -4.38 7.69 -9.42
CA GLU A 31 -3.17 8.25 -9.99
C GLU A 31 -1.98 7.80 -9.18
N LEU A 32 -0.92 7.31 -9.86
CA LEU A 32 0.33 6.93 -9.23
C LEU A 32 1.36 8.02 -9.47
N ILE A 33 1.97 8.51 -8.39
CA ILE A 33 3.01 9.53 -8.45
C ILE A 33 4.31 8.92 -7.92
N TYR A 34 5.38 9.02 -8.70
CA TYR A 34 6.69 8.46 -8.39
C TYR A 34 7.68 9.58 -8.11
N ASN A 35 8.38 9.50 -6.98
CA ASN A 35 9.38 10.48 -6.61
C ASN A 35 10.65 9.82 -6.08
N TRP A 36 11.81 10.18 -6.63
CA TRP A 36 13.07 9.85 -6.00
C TRP A 36 13.30 10.85 -4.87
N SER A 37 13.40 10.36 -3.65
CA SER A 37 13.79 11.20 -2.53
C SER A 37 15.30 11.15 -2.34
N VAL A 38 15.81 11.94 -1.38
CA VAL A 38 17.25 12.05 -1.12
C VAL A 38 17.85 10.67 -0.79
N GLY A 39 18.95 10.33 -1.46
CA GLY A 39 19.61 9.04 -1.30
C GLY A 39 19.00 7.96 -2.19
N ASP A 40 19.03 6.71 -1.73
CA ASP A 40 18.56 5.54 -2.47
C ASP A 40 17.11 5.18 -2.18
N THR A 41 16.30 6.14 -1.77
CA THR A 41 14.89 5.92 -1.44
C THR A 41 13.99 6.39 -2.57
N TYR A 42 13.07 5.52 -2.95
CA TYR A 42 12.07 5.78 -3.97
C TYR A 42 10.68 5.79 -3.32
N GLU A 43 9.95 6.87 -3.51
CA GLU A 43 8.61 7.04 -2.95
C GLU A 43 7.57 6.86 -4.04
N VAL A 44 6.53 6.09 -3.73
CA VAL A 44 5.35 5.97 -4.60
C VAL A 44 4.12 6.32 -3.79
N GLU A 45 3.33 7.25 -4.33
CA GLU A 45 2.05 7.62 -3.75
C GLU A 45 0.94 7.26 -4.74
N VAL A 46 -0.08 6.61 -4.22
CA VAL A 46 -1.28 6.28 -5.00
C VAL A 46 -2.42 7.13 -4.46
N TYR A 47 -2.91 8.02 -5.31
CA TYR A 47 -4.05 8.87 -4.98
C TYR A 47 -5.32 8.29 -5.57
N GLY A 48 -6.38 8.30 -4.76
CA GLY A 48 -7.72 8.01 -5.22
C GLY A 48 -8.56 9.28 -5.19
N TYR A 49 -9.52 9.40 -6.07
CA TYR A 49 -10.48 10.48 -6.03
C TYR A 49 -11.79 10.07 -6.70
N HIS A 50 -12.87 10.64 -6.20
CA HIS A 50 -14.18 10.50 -6.84
C HIS A 50 -14.33 11.60 -7.88
N LYS A 51 -14.72 11.22 -9.06
CA LYS A 51 -15.06 12.18 -10.08
C LYS A 51 -16.48 12.67 -9.81
N ASP A 52 -16.60 13.89 -9.31
CA ASP A 52 -17.89 14.52 -9.05
C ASP A 52 -18.50 14.99 -10.38
N ASP A 53 -19.82 14.92 -10.49
CA ASP A 53 -20.58 15.39 -11.66
C ASP A 53 -20.47 16.90 -11.89
N TYR A 54 -19.97 17.66 -10.92
CA TYR A 54 -19.93 19.11 -10.95
C TYR A 54 -18.60 19.70 -11.40
N GLY A 55 -17.70 18.90 -11.92
CA GLY A 55 -16.45 19.36 -12.49
C GLY A 55 -15.22 19.20 -11.59
N PRO A 56 -14.03 19.54 -12.09
CA PRO A 56 -12.75 19.25 -11.42
C PRO A 56 -12.57 19.96 -10.08
N GLU A 57 -13.24 21.07 -9.85
CA GLU A 57 -13.11 21.85 -8.61
C GLU A 57 -13.66 21.14 -7.37
N LYS A 58 -14.50 20.13 -7.57
CA LYS A 58 -15.14 19.39 -6.49
C LYS A 58 -14.59 17.98 -6.29
N GLN A 59 -13.48 17.66 -6.92
CA GLN A 59 -12.83 16.37 -6.73
C GLN A 59 -12.16 16.32 -5.35
N THR A 60 -12.50 15.31 -4.57
CA THR A 60 -11.86 15.05 -3.29
C THR A 60 -10.80 14.00 -3.49
N SER A 61 -9.53 14.35 -3.30
CA SER A 61 -8.43 13.41 -3.40
C SER A 61 -7.98 12.95 -2.02
N PHE A 62 -7.51 11.71 -1.94
CA PHE A 62 -6.93 11.15 -0.72
C PHE A 62 -5.83 10.17 -1.09
N ILE A 63 -4.91 9.94 -0.16
CA ILE A 63 -3.83 8.99 -0.38
C ILE A 63 -4.37 7.60 -0.05
N LEU A 64 -4.45 6.74 -1.05
CA LEU A 64 -4.82 5.33 -0.88
C LEU A 64 -3.68 4.53 -0.30
N LEU A 65 -2.47 4.80 -0.79
CA LEU A 65 -1.30 4.04 -0.45
C LEU A 65 -0.07 4.93 -0.63
N ARG A 66 0.82 4.87 0.33
CA ARG A 66 2.15 5.46 0.20
C ARG A 66 3.16 4.43 0.62
N PHE A 67 4.18 4.24 -0.18
CA PHE A 67 5.26 3.35 0.20
C PHE A 67 6.60 3.91 -0.26
N PHE A 68 7.64 3.46 0.45
CA PHE A 68 9.02 3.86 0.20
C PHE A 68 9.84 2.61 -0.04
N ILE A 69 10.71 2.65 -1.03
CA ILE A 69 11.65 1.57 -1.30
C ILE A 69 13.05 2.10 -1.06
N ASN A 70 13.73 1.54 -0.06
CA ASN A 70 15.13 1.83 0.21
C ASN A 70 15.97 0.75 -0.46
N TYR A 71 16.65 1.12 -1.54
CA TYR A 71 17.45 0.19 -2.32
C TYR A 71 18.75 -0.20 -1.61
N GLN A 72 19.30 0.68 -0.80
CA GLN A 72 20.54 0.41 -0.07
C GLN A 72 20.34 -0.66 1.00
N TYR A 73 19.28 -0.51 1.80
CA TYR A 73 19.00 -1.44 2.89
C TYR A 73 18.02 -2.55 2.53
N LYS A 74 17.56 -2.56 1.30
CA LYS A 74 16.58 -3.55 0.80
C LYS A 74 15.35 -3.63 1.69
N GLN A 75 14.70 -2.51 1.88
CA GLN A 75 13.50 -2.38 2.72
C GLN A 75 12.39 -1.68 1.95
N ILE A 76 11.19 -2.17 2.12
CA ILE A 76 9.96 -1.55 1.63
C ILE A 76 9.15 -1.14 2.84
N HIS A 77 8.78 0.14 2.91
CA HIS A 77 7.96 0.68 4.00
C HIS A 77 6.64 1.16 3.43
N ILE A 78 5.54 0.62 3.95
CA ILE A 78 4.19 1.09 3.62
C ILE A 78 3.77 2.02 4.75
N SER A 79 3.53 3.30 4.46
CA SER A 79 3.17 4.28 5.49
C SER A 79 1.67 4.58 5.54
N ASN A 80 0.97 4.43 4.43
CA ASN A 80 -0.46 4.68 4.37
C ASN A 80 -1.14 3.56 3.60
N ILE A 81 -2.20 3.01 4.20
CA ILE A 81 -3.15 2.15 3.51
C ILE A 81 -4.53 2.67 3.90
N PHE A 82 -5.23 3.25 2.95
CA PHE A 82 -6.57 3.76 3.15
C PHE A 82 -7.49 3.17 2.09
N LEU A 83 -8.60 2.62 2.53
CA LEU A 83 -9.64 2.11 1.63
C LEU A 83 -10.88 2.99 1.78
N PRO A 84 -11.49 3.40 0.65
CA PRO A 84 -12.79 4.09 0.72
C PRO A 84 -13.81 3.22 1.44
N PRO A 85 -14.85 3.81 2.06
CA PRO A 85 -15.83 3.03 2.82
C PRO A 85 -16.44 1.86 2.05
N PHE A 86 -16.70 2.01 0.75
CA PHE A 86 -17.32 0.96 -0.07
C PHE A 86 -16.37 -0.23 -0.33
N MET A 87 -15.06 -0.07 -0.05
CA MET A 87 -14.05 -1.12 -0.24
C MET A 87 -13.60 -1.75 1.07
N ARG A 88 -14.08 -1.26 2.20
CA ARG A 88 -13.65 -1.73 3.53
C ARG A 88 -14.29 -3.07 3.89
N TYR A 89 -13.65 -3.77 4.82
CA TYR A 89 -14.14 -5.02 5.44
C TYR A 89 -14.28 -6.20 4.47
N GLN A 90 -13.60 -6.15 3.32
CA GLN A 90 -13.63 -7.21 2.32
C GLN A 90 -12.26 -7.88 2.13
N GLY A 91 -11.29 -7.56 2.97
CA GLY A 91 -9.95 -8.14 2.92
C GLY A 91 -9.03 -7.57 1.86
N TYR A 92 -9.39 -6.47 1.25
CA TYR A 92 -8.61 -5.88 0.15
C TYR A 92 -7.25 -5.37 0.59
N GLY A 93 -7.18 -4.72 1.74
CA GLY A 93 -5.90 -4.23 2.28
C GLY A 93 -4.92 -5.38 2.53
N LYS A 94 -5.40 -6.47 3.11
CA LYS A 94 -4.57 -7.65 3.35
C LYS A 94 -4.09 -8.27 2.04
N LYS A 95 -4.95 -8.37 1.04
CA LYS A 95 -4.58 -8.91 -0.27
C LYS A 95 -3.49 -8.08 -0.92
N LEU A 96 -3.58 -6.77 -0.82
CA LEU A 96 -2.57 -5.87 -1.37
C LEU A 96 -1.23 -6.06 -0.65
N ILE A 97 -1.25 -6.08 0.69
CA ILE A 97 -0.04 -6.33 1.49
C ILE A 97 0.57 -7.68 1.11
N TYR A 98 -0.25 -8.71 0.94
CA TYR A 98 0.22 -10.02 0.54
C TYR A 98 0.94 -10.00 -0.81
N LYS A 99 0.37 -9.33 -1.80
CA LYS A 99 0.98 -9.22 -3.13
C LYS A 99 2.31 -8.48 -3.09
N ILE A 100 2.39 -7.40 -2.32
CA ILE A 100 3.64 -6.66 -2.13
C ILE A 100 4.65 -7.55 -1.40
N PHE A 101 4.20 -8.29 -0.38
CA PHE A 101 5.06 -9.22 0.35
C PHE A 101 5.66 -10.29 -0.55
N MET A 102 4.87 -10.86 -1.46
CA MET A 102 5.39 -11.87 -2.39
C MET A 102 6.50 -11.31 -3.29
N ILE A 103 6.37 -10.06 -3.72
CA ILE A 103 7.42 -9.39 -4.48
C ILE A 103 8.66 -9.16 -3.60
N SER A 104 8.45 -8.71 -2.36
CA SER A 104 9.55 -8.45 -1.43
C SER A 104 10.35 -9.72 -1.13
N GLU A 105 9.67 -10.84 -0.92
CA GLU A 105 10.34 -12.13 -0.69
C GLU A 105 11.16 -12.56 -1.91
N LYS A 106 10.57 -12.47 -3.09
CA LYS A 106 11.24 -12.82 -4.34
C LYS A 106 12.51 -11.99 -4.56
N GLU A 107 12.48 -10.72 -4.23
CA GLU A 107 13.59 -9.79 -4.43
C GLU A 107 14.49 -9.65 -3.19
N HIS A 108 14.22 -10.40 -2.14
CA HIS A 108 14.98 -10.39 -0.86
C HIS A 108 14.97 -9.03 -0.16
N TYR A 109 13.80 -8.39 -0.12
CA TYR A 109 13.56 -7.15 0.62
C TYR A 109 12.75 -7.44 1.87
N GLY A 110 13.00 -6.68 2.94
CA GLY A 110 12.11 -6.67 4.11
C GLY A 110 10.91 -5.78 3.83
N LEU A 111 9.73 -6.20 4.29
CA LEU A 111 8.50 -5.41 4.17
C LEU A 111 8.03 -4.97 5.55
N PHE A 112 7.83 -3.66 5.69
CA PHE A 112 7.41 -3.03 6.93
C PHE A 112 6.16 -2.20 6.69
N ILE A 113 5.27 -2.17 7.68
CA ILE A 113 4.16 -1.22 7.71
C ILE A 113 4.45 -0.27 8.86
N ILE A 114 4.44 1.03 8.60
CA ILE A 114 4.82 2.07 9.53
C ILE A 114 3.68 3.07 9.74
N ASP A 115 3.82 3.93 10.74
CA ASP A 115 2.82 4.97 11.05
C ASP A 115 1.40 4.42 11.24
N MET A 116 1.30 3.29 11.91
CA MET A 116 0.03 2.57 12.07
C MET A 116 -0.79 3.17 13.20
N VAL A 117 -2.10 3.28 12.98
CA VAL A 117 -3.03 3.49 14.10
C VAL A 117 -3.08 2.24 14.95
N ASP A 118 -3.36 2.40 16.25
CA ASP A 118 -3.26 1.29 17.21
C ASP A 118 -4.13 0.09 16.83
N SER A 119 -5.35 0.32 16.40
CA SER A 119 -6.26 -0.78 16.03
C SER A 119 -5.72 -1.62 14.88
N PHE A 120 -5.10 -1.00 13.90
CA PHE A 120 -4.47 -1.69 12.78
C PHE A 120 -3.21 -2.44 13.25
N TYR A 121 -2.38 -1.79 14.06
CA TYR A 121 -1.19 -2.41 14.65
C TYR A 121 -1.57 -3.69 15.40
N GLN A 122 -2.55 -3.62 16.29
CA GLN A 122 -2.97 -4.78 17.07
C GLN A 122 -3.50 -5.92 16.20
N ARG A 123 -4.25 -5.60 15.15
CA ARG A 123 -4.74 -6.62 14.21
C ARG A 123 -3.58 -7.31 13.48
N MET A 124 -2.56 -6.55 13.08
CA MET A 124 -1.42 -7.14 12.38
C MET A 124 -0.55 -8.01 13.30
N ILE A 125 -0.38 -7.59 14.56
CA ILE A 125 0.31 -8.40 15.57
C ILE A 125 -0.43 -9.74 15.77
N LYS A 126 -1.76 -9.71 15.90
CA LYS A 126 -2.57 -10.92 16.01
C LYS A 126 -2.43 -11.85 14.81
N ARG A 127 -2.15 -11.29 13.64
CA ARG A 127 -1.92 -12.07 12.43
C ARG A 127 -0.51 -12.63 12.31
N GLY A 128 0.35 -12.33 13.25
CA GLY A 128 1.71 -12.84 13.28
C GLY A 128 2.77 -11.92 12.70
N ALA A 129 2.45 -10.64 12.45
CA ALA A 129 3.46 -9.65 12.10
C ALA A 129 4.38 -9.42 13.30
N LEU A 130 5.65 -9.11 13.04
CA LEU A 130 6.63 -8.88 14.10
C LEU A 130 6.64 -7.39 14.48
N PRO A 131 6.59 -7.05 15.77
CA PRO A 131 6.73 -5.67 16.19
C PRO A 131 8.15 -5.16 15.90
N CYS A 132 8.26 -3.90 15.46
CA CYS A 132 9.56 -3.25 15.35
C CYS A 132 10.02 -2.80 16.73
N THR A 133 11.30 -3.03 17.05
CA THR A 133 11.83 -2.79 18.39
C THR A 133 11.94 -1.31 18.75
N ASP A 134 12.10 -0.45 17.76
CA ASP A 134 12.35 0.98 17.95
C ASP A 134 11.11 1.86 17.75
N CYS A 135 9.96 1.27 17.38
CA CYS A 135 8.74 2.01 17.07
C CYS A 135 7.52 1.27 17.60
N ASP A 136 6.61 1.99 18.23
CA ASP A 136 5.37 1.44 18.78
C ASP A 136 4.27 1.27 17.73
N ASP A 137 4.47 1.81 16.54
CA ASP A 137 3.46 1.91 15.49
C ASP A 137 3.90 1.26 14.16
N ALA A 138 4.85 0.33 14.22
CA ALA A 138 5.38 -0.30 13.03
C ALA A 138 5.54 -1.82 13.23
N VAL A 139 5.31 -2.57 12.16
CA VAL A 139 5.47 -4.02 12.15
C VAL A 139 6.25 -4.46 10.92
N GLN A 140 6.90 -5.61 11.01
CA GLN A 140 7.48 -6.30 9.87
C GLN A 140 6.57 -7.43 9.44
N ILE A 141 6.29 -7.50 8.15
CA ILE A 141 5.54 -8.60 7.56
C ILE A 141 6.52 -9.73 7.26
N VAL A 142 6.21 -10.91 7.76
CA VAL A 142 7.05 -12.11 7.61
C VAL A 142 6.21 -13.26 7.06
N SER A 143 6.86 -14.37 6.71
CA SER A 143 6.19 -15.53 6.12
C SER A 143 5.09 -16.12 7.02
N LYS A 144 5.21 -15.94 8.33
CA LYS A 144 4.21 -16.41 9.31
C LYS A 144 3.01 -15.50 9.43
N THR A 145 3.07 -14.29 8.88
CA THR A 145 1.95 -13.34 8.95
C THR A 145 0.79 -13.85 8.10
N LYS A 146 -0.38 -13.95 8.72
CA LYS A 146 -1.58 -14.49 8.06
C LYS A 146 -2.30 -13.38 7.31
N LEU A 147 -2.03 -13.27 6.01
CA LEU A 147 -2.63 -12.27 5.12
C LEU A 147 -3.72 -12.84 4.20
N VAL A 148 -3.81 -14.15 4.16
CA VAL A 148 -4.80 -14.88 3.36
C VAL A 148 -5.58 -15.86 4.21
#